data_66adec74dafa13fad78d7c6a80b56038
#
_entry.id   66adec74dafa13fad78d7c6a80b56038
#
_cell.length_a   1.000
_cell.length_b   1.000
_cell.length_c   1.000
_cell.angle_alpha   90.00
_cell.angle_beta   90.00
_cell.angle_gamma   90.00
#
_symmetry.space_group_name_H-M   'P 1'
#
loop_
_entity.id
_entity.type
_entity.pdbx_description
1 polymer ?
#
loop_
_entity_poly.entity_id
_entity_poly.type
_entity_poly.pdbx_seq_one_letter_code
_entity_poly.pdbx_strand_id
1 'polypeptide(L)'
;MAKTVLVINSGSSSIKYQLVDLESGEGLASGLVEKIGEPVDGHYKHEYNGEKHELEEPIHDHEQGLRRVLGFFKEYGPDLSEAGIVAVGHRVVQGGSLFPKPALVTDKTINAVKDLAVLAPLHNGPEAKGAEVMRALLPDVPQIFVFDSSFFFQLPKAASTYALNKEIADQYHITVTAPTAPRTSSSPPWSPASSASRPKASSRSCCTSATEPPPPPRFPASRSRPPWV
;
A
#
# COMPACT_ATOMS: atom_id res chain seq x y z
N MET A 1 -15.98 -23.10 -11.03
CA MET A 1 -16.12 -21.64 -11.05
C MET A 1 -14.77 -21.05 -10.70
N ALA A 2 -14.30 -20.09 -11.47
CA ALA A 2 -13.06 -19.36 -11.15
C ALA A 2 -13.18 -18.75 -9.74
N LYS A 3 -12.10 -18.74 -8.98
CA LYS A 3 -12.03 -18.06 -7.68
C LYS A 3 -11.23 -16.80 -7.87
N THR A 4 -11.83 -15.66 -7.60
CA THR A 4 -11.18 -14.37 -7.79
C THR A 4 -11.05 -13.59 -6.49
N VAL A 5 -10.11 -12.68 -6.46
CA VAL A 5 -9.90 -11.70 -5.37
C VAL A 5 -9.89 -10.30 -5.96
N LEU A 6 -10.68 -9.42 -5.38
CA LEU A 6 -10.62 -7.99 -5.68
C LEU A 6 -9.58 -7.34 -4.78
N VAL A 7 -8.51 -6.82 -5.37
CA VAL A 7 -7.44 -6.11 -4.66
C VAL A 7 -7.68 -4.61 -4.76
N ILE A 8 -7.64 -3.92 -3.64
CA ILE A 8 -7.86 -2.47 -3.54
C ILE A 8 -6.68 -1.81 -2.85
N ASN A 9 -6.23 -0.70 -3.42
CA ASN A 9 -5.22 0.19 -2.86
C ASN A 9 -5.79 1.61 -2.84
N SER A 10 -6.28 2.05 -1.69
CA SER A 10 -6.86 3.38 -1.48
C SER A 10 -5.76 4.35 -1.03
N GLY A 11 -5.40 5.30 -1.87
CA GLY A 11 -4.52 6.41 -1.53
C GLY A 11 -5.32 7.63 -1.02
N SER A 12 -4.64 8.75 -0.76
CA SER A 12 -5.26 10.00 -0.30
C SER A 12 -6.23 10.59 -1.32
N SER A 13 -5.88 10.59 -2.59
CA SER A 13 -6.67 11.16 -3.70
C SER A 13 -6.86 10.17 -4.85
N SER A 14 -6.59 8.89 -4.64
CA SER A 14 -6.72 7.89 -5.71
C SER A 14 -7.06 6.51 -5.17
N ILE A 15 -7.72 5.69 -6.00
CA ILE A 15 -7.98 4.28 -5.73
C ILE A 15 -7.51 3.48 -6.93
N LYS A 16 -6.65 2.48 -6.68
CA LYS A 16 -6.29 1.48 -7.68
C LYS A 16 -6.92 0.16 -7.31
N TYR A 17 -7.44 -0.54 -8.30
CA TYR A 17 -8.04 -1.85 -8.06
C TYR A 17 -7.69 -2.84 -9.16
N GLN A 18 -7.73 -4.11 -8.82
CA GLN A 18 -7.52 -5.21 -9.75
C GLN A 18 -8.31 -6.44 -9.30
N LEU A 19 -9.01 -7.07 -10.21
CA LEU A 19 -9.60 -8.38 -10.02
C LEU A 19 -8.60 -9.43 -10.50
N VAL A 20 -8.22 -10.36 -9.64
CA VAL A 20 -7.18 -11.35 -9.89
C VAL A 20 -7.77 -12.75 -9.80
N ASP A 21 -7.49 -13.59 -10.76
CA ASP A 21 -7.76 -15.02 -10.70
C ASP A 21 -6.75 -15.71 -9.78
N LEU A 22 -7.24 -16.50 -8.81
CA LEU A 22 -6.36 -17.14 -7.82
C LEU A 22 -5.59 -18.34 -8.36
N GLU A 23 -6.05 -18.98 -9.42
CA GLU A 23 -5.41 -20.17 -9.96
C GLU A 23 -4.26 -19.77 -10.90
N SER A 24 -4.50 -18.82 -11.80
CA SER A 24 -3.49 -18.35 -12.74
C SER A 24 -2.61 -17.23 -12.18
N GLY A 25 -3.12 -16.45 -11.21
CA GLY A 25 -2.50 -15.22 -10.73
C GLY A 25 -2.61 -14.06 -11.71
N GLU A 26 -3.38 -14.21 -12.78
CA GLU A 26 -3.57 -13.18 -13.79
C GLU A 26 -4.61 -12.14 -13.36
N GLY A 27 -4.38 -10.88 -13.75
CA GLY A 27 -5.35 -9.81 -13.59
C GLY A 27 -6.41 -9.88 -14.68
N LEU A 28 -7.67 -10.12 -14.28
CA LEU A 28 -8.80 -10.18 -15.19
C LEU A 28 -9.31 -8.79 -15.58
N ALA A 29 -9.39 -7.90 -14.61
CA ALA A 29 -9.78 -6.50 -14.80
C ALA A 29 -8.95 -5.60 -13.89
N SER A 30 -8.74 -4.36 -14.29
CA SER A 30 -8.03 -3.38 -13.49
C SER A 30 -8.60 -1.99 -13.68
N GLY A 31 -8.31 -1.10 -12.74
CA GLY A 31 -8.72 0.28 -12.91
C GLY A 31 -8.10 1.23 -11.92
N LEU A 32 -8.39 2.50 -12.14
CA LEU A 32 -7.84 3.63 -11.44
C LEU A 32 -8.92 4.70 -11.29
N VAL A 33 -8.97 5.28 -10.11
CA VAL A 33 -9.75 6.49 -9.81
C VAL A 33 -8.74 7.53 -9.30
N GLU A 34 -8.78 8.74 -9.87
CA GLU A 34 -7.84 9.82 -9.52
C GLU A 34 -8.56 11.11 -9.20
N LYS A 35 -7.87 12.01 -8.48
CA LYS A 35 -8.32 13.34 -8.09
C LYS A 35 -9.57 13.31 -7.19
N ILE A 36 -9.65 12.34 -6.29
CA ILE A 36 -10.75 12.23 -5.32
C ILE A 36 -10.66 13.40 -4.33
N GLY A 37 -11.77 14.12 -4.14
CA GLY A 37 -11.86 15.27 -3.24
C GLY A 37 -11.21 16.53 -3.77
N GLU A 38 -10.77 16.56 -5.02
CA GLU A 38 -10.22 17.76 -5.65
C GLU A 38 -11.32 18.63 -6.27
N PRO A 39 -11.11 19.97 -6.42
CA PRO A 39 -12.11 20.90 -7.00
C PRO A 39 -12.17 20.84 -8.53
N VAL A 40 -11.69 19.78 -9.12
CA VAL A 40 -11.67 19.49 -10.57
C VAL A 40 -12.29 18.14 -10.83
N ASP A 41 -12.66 17.88 -12.08
CA ASP A 41 -13.17 16.57 -12.45
C ASP A 41 -12.12 15.48 -12.17
N GLY A 42 -12.57 14.46 -11.49
CA GLY A 42 -11.79 13.24 -11.27
C GLY A 42 -11.82 12.37 -12.51
N HIS A 43 -10.90 11.44 -12.55
CA HIS A 43 -10.74 10.54 -13.69
C HIS A 43 -10.92 9.09 -13.24
N TYR A 44 -11.80 8.38 -13.91
CA TYR A 44 -12.01 6.94 -13.77
C TYR A 44 -11.48 6.23 -15.00
N LYS A 45 -10.79 5.15 -14.78
CA LYS A 45 -10.36 4.23 -15.82
C LYS A 45 -10.67 2.80 -15.40
N HIS A 46 -11.29 2.06 -16.27
CA HIS A 46 -11.55 0.62 -16.12
C HIS A 46 -11.05 -0.12 -17.36
N GLU A 47 -10.35 -1.21 -17.16
CA GLU A 47 -9.81 -2.04 -18.24
C GLU A 47 -10.23 -3.50 -18.04
N TYR A 48 -10.90 -4.06 -19.05
CA TYR A 48 -11.35 -5.44 -19.08
C TYR A 48 -11.24 -6.00 -20.50
N ASN A 49 -10.71 -7.20 -20.67
CA ASN A 49 -10.51 -7.85 -21.98
C ASN A 49 -9.78 -7.00 -23.02
N GLY A 50 -8.88 -6.11 -22.59
CA GLY A 50 -8.14 -5.20 -23.46
C GLY A 50 -8.91 -3.93 -23.87
N GLU A 51 -10.18 -3.83 -23.50
CA GLU A 51 -10.99 -2.62 -23.69
C GLU A 51 -10.80 -1.67 -22.51
N LYS A 52 -10.71 -0.36 -22.80
CA LYS A 52 -10.54 0.70 -21.80
C LYS A 52 -11.76 1.60 -21.81
N HIS A 53 -12.34 1.79 -20.64
CA HIS A 53 -13.45 2.70 -20.40
C HIS A 53 -12.98 3.80 -19.47
N GLU A 54 -13.14 5.04 -19.89
CA GLU A 54 -12.72 6.23 -19.15
C GLU A 54 -13.92 7.15 -18.95
N LEU A 55 -13.97 7.80 -17.79
CA LEU A 55 -15.02 8.75 -17.44
C LEU A 55 -14.39 9.89 -16.62
N GLU A 56 -14.80 11.11 -16.92
CA GLU A 56 -14.44 12.28 -16.13
C GLU A 56 -15.70 12.85 -15.48
N GLU A 57 -15.70 12.92 -14.17
CA GLU A 57 -16.78 13.52 -13.36
C GLU A 57 -16.22 13.94 -11.99
N PRO A 58 -16.87 14.91 -11.30
CA PRO A 58 -16.47 15.27 -9.93
C PRO A 58 -16.56 14.07 -8.98
N ILE A 59 -15.51 13.84 -8.19
CA ILE A 59 -15.43 12.75 -7.22
C ILE A 59 -15.24 13.38 -5.84
N HIS A 60 -16.30 13.40 -5.04
CA HIS A 60 -16.28 14.09 -3.75
C HIS A 60 -15.53 13.29 -2.67
N ASP A 61 -15.64 11.98 -2.68
CA ASP A 61 -15.02 11.12 -1.68
C ASP A 61 -14.75 9.70 -2.19
N HIS A 62 -14.08 8.90 -1.35
CA HIS A 62 -13.75 7.51 -1.65
C HIS A 62 -14.99 6.62 -1.78
N GLU A 63 -16.09 6.96 -1.11
CA GLU A 63 -17.31 6.20 -1.20
C GLU A 63 -17.94 6.32 -2.59
N GLN A 64 -18.03 7.54 -3.11
CA GLN A 64 -18.50 7.78 -4.47
C GLN A 64 -17.58 7.06 -5.49
N GLY A 65 -16.27 7.20 -5.32
CA GLY A 65 -15.29 6.52 -6.18
C GLY A 65 -15.48 5.01 -6.22
N LEU A 66 -15.59 4.35 -5.06
CA LEU A 66 -15.76 2.90 -4.98
C LEU A 66 -17.13 2.43 -5.49
N ARG A 67 -18.19 3.19 -5.24
CA ARG A 67 -19.53 2.87 -5.80
C ARG A 67 -19.49 2.90 -7.34
N ARG A 68 -18.80 3.89 -7.92
CA ARG A 68 -18.66 3.99 -9.38
C ARG A 68 -17.81 2.86 -9.94
N VAL A 69 -16.74 2.45 -9.23
CA VAL A 69 -15.94 1.28 -9.59
C VAL A 69 -16.81 0.02 -9.67
N LEU A 70 -17.66 -0.23 -8.68
CA LEU A 70 -18.58 -1.38 -8.74
C LEU A 70 -19.59 -1.25 -9.88
N GLY A 71 -19.98 -0.01 -10.24
CA GLY A 71 -20.78 0.27 -11.41
C GLY A 71 -20.08 -0.15 -12.71
N PHE A 72 -18.79 0.15 -12.86
CA PHE A 72 -18.02 -0.28 -14.04
C PHE A 72 -17.95 -1.79 -14.20
N PHE A 73 -17.75 -2.52 -13.11
CA PHE A 73 -17.80 -3.98 -13.15
C PHE A 73 -19.15 -4.49 -13.66
N LYS A 74 -20.24 -3.85 -13.31
CA LYS A 74 -21.57 -4.21 -13.77
C LYS A 74 -21.85 -3.79 -15.22
N GLU A 75 -21.32 -2.64 -15.65
CA GLU A 75 -21.58 -2.05 -16.97
C GLU A 75 -20.67 -2.66 -18.05
N TYR A 76 -19.39 -2.89 -17.72
CA TYR A 76 -18.34 -3.28 -18.68
C TYR A 76 -17.72 -4.64 -18.36
N GLY A 77 -18.03 -5.20 -17.19
CA GLY A 77 -17.58 -6.54 -16.76
C GLY A 77 -16.20 -6.56 -16.08
N PRO A 78 -15.82 -7.75 -15.58
CA PRO A 78 -16.70 -8.92 -15.39
C PRO A 78 -17.72 -8.69 -14.26
N ASP A 79 -18.93 -9.20 -14.38
CA ASP A 79 -19.92 -9.09 -13.29
C ASP A 79 -19.38 -9.78 -12.03
N LEU A 80 -19.26 -9.02 -10.94
CA LEU A 80 -18.66 -9.48 -9.69
C LEU A 80 -19.44 -10.61 -9.03
N SER A 81 -20.77 -10.70 -9.29
CA SER A 81 -21.60 -11.78 -8.79
C SER A 81 -21.30 -13.12 -9.48
N GLU A 82 -20.87 -13.08 -10.72
CA GLU A 82 -20.52 -14.25 -11.54
C GLU A 82 -19.02 -14.57 -11.50
N ALA A 83 -18.20 -13.56 -11.20
CA ALA A 83 -16.74 -13.67 -11.17
C ALA A 83 -16.21 -14.57 -10.03
N GLY A 84 -17.08 -15.03 -9.11
CA GLY A 84 -16.69 -15.93 -8.02
C GLY A 84 -15.74 -15.28 -7.01
N ILE A 85 -16.02 -14.05 -6.61
CA ILE A 85 -15.20 -13.33 -5.62
C ILE A 85 -15.24 -14.08 -4.28
N VAL A 86 -14.07 -14.50 -3.83
CA VAL A 86 -13.90 -15.20 -2.54
C VAL A 86 -13.40 -14.27 -1.44
N ALA A 87 -12.77 -13.15 -1.78
CA ALA A 87 -12.30 -12.15 -0.81
C ALA A 87 -12.03 -10.79 -1.48
N VAL A 88 -11.98 -9.73 -0.65
CA VAL A 88 -11.42 -8.43 -1.02
C VAL A 88 -10.14 -8.21 -0.21
N GLY A 89 -9.04 -7.91 -0.88
CA GLY A 89 -7.76 -7.56 -0.26
C GLY A 89 -7.54 -6.06 -0.25
N HIS A 90 -7.25 -5.49 0.92
CA HIS A 90 -6.90 -4.09 1.08
C HIS A 90 -5.42 -3.95 1.42
N ARG A 91 -4.67 -3.24 0.62
CA ARG A 91 -3.30 -2.87 0.95
C ARG A 91 -3.32 -1.81 2.05
N VAL A 92 -2.48 -1.98 3.05
CA VAL A 92 -2.21 -1.01 4.12
C VAL A 92 -0.71 -0.82 4.26
N VAL A 93 -0.26 0.43 4.22
CA VAL A 93 1.18 0.74 4.28
C VAL A 93 1.76 0.39 5.64
N GLN A 94 1.09 0.80 6.73
CA GLN A 94 1.68 0.66 8.06
C GLN A 94 0.80 -0.17 9.01
N GLY A 95 1.31 -1.34 9.38
CA GLY A 95 0.70 -2.24 10.37
C GLY A 95 1.30 -2.09 11.78
N GLY A 96 2.36 -1.30 11.93
CA GLY A 96 3.09 -1.16 13.20
C GLY A 96 3.55 -2.50 13.75
N SER A 97 3.63 -2.60 15.07
CA SER A 97 3.89 -3.86 15.78
C SER A 97 2.63 -4.71 15.97
N LEU A 98 1.44 -4.17 15.65
CA LEU A 98 0.16 -4.84 15.87
C LEU A 98 -0.16 -5.89 14.80
N PHE A 99 0.30 -5.67 13.57
CA PHE A 99 -0.05 -6.51 12.43
C PHE A 99 1.16 -7.16 11.75
N PRO A 100 1.73 -8.21 12.36
CA PRO A 100 2.83 -8.97 11.75
C PRO A 100 2.39 -9.84 10.56
N LYS A 101 1.08 -10.00 10.37
CA LYS A 101 0.45 -10.84 9.34
C LYS A 101 -0.82 -10.16 8.83
N PRO A 102 -1.35 -10.59 7.67
CA PRO A 102 -2.66 -10.17 7.20
C PRO A 102 -3.75 -10.38 8.26
N ALA A 103 -4.74 -9.49 8.29
CA ALA A 103 -5.82 -9.52 9.28
C ALA A 103 -7.20 -9.36 8.61
N LEU A 104 -8.22 -10.02 9.15
CA LEU A 104 -9.59 -9.81 8.70
C LEU A 104 -10.04 -8.38 9.00
N VAL A 105 -10.78 -7.80 8.08
CA VAL A 105 -11.39 -6.48 8.23
C VAL A 105 -12.60 -6.61 9.16
N THR A 106 -12.50 -5.99 10.32
CA THR A 106 -13.54 -5.90 11.36
C THR A 106 -13.53 -4.47 11.91
N ASP A 107 -14.55 -4.08 12.65
CA ASP A 107 -14.55 -2.75 13.28
C ASP A 107 -13.31 -2.53 14.16
N LYS A 108 -12.90 -3.59 14.87
CA LYS A 108 -11.69 -3.55 15.71
C LYS A 108 -10.42 -3.31 14.91
N THR A 109 -10.24 -4.03 13.80
CA THR A 109 -9.02 -3.90 12.97
C THR A 109 -9.03 -2.60 12.18
N ILE A 110 -10.18 -2.11 11.73
CA ILE A 110 -10.32 -0.80 11.10
C ILE A 110 -9.89 0.32 12.06
N ASN A 111 -10.39 0.28 13.30
CA ASN A 111 -10.02 1.28 14.31
C ASN A 111 -8.51 1.23 14.62
N ALA A 112 -7.94 0.02 14.75
CA ALA A 112 -6.51 -0.14 14.97
C ALA A 112 -5.67 0.41 13.80
N VAL A 113 -6.11 0.25 12.54
CA VAL A 113 -5.45 0.86 11.36
C VAL A 113 -5.58 2.40 11.39
N LYS A 114 -6.72 2.94 11.83
CA LYS A 114 -6.88 4.39 12.03
C LYS A 114 -5.96 4.94 13.12
N ASP A 115 -5.82 4.23 14.24
CA ASP A 115 -4.92 4.63 15.33
C ASP A 115 -3.45 4.64 14.87
N LEU A 116 -3.08 3.73 13.97
CA LEU A 116 -1.75 3.68 13.35
C LEU A 116 -1.52 4.80 12.30
N ALA A 117 -2.50 5.64 12.00
CA ALA A 117 -2.32 6.80 11.11
C ALA A 117 -1.27 7.79 11.63
N VAL A 118 -0.98 7.76 12.91
CA VAL A 118 0.15 8.51 13.52
C VAL A 118 1.49 8.15 12.86
N LEU A 119 1.66 6.90 12.43
CA LEU A 119 2.87 6.40 11.76
C LEU A 119 2.86 6.64 10.24
N ALA A 120 1.68 6.73 9.65
CA ALA A 120 1.50 6.93 8.21
C ALA A 120 0.25 7.77 7.92
N PRO A 121 0.25 9.08 8.26
CA PRO A 121 -0.95 9.92 8.26
C PRO A 121 -1.58 10.10 6.87
N LEU A 122 -0.78 10.03 5.80
CA LEU A 122 -1.26 10.16 4.42
C LEU A 122 -1.81 8.85 3.82
N HIS A 123 -1.62 7.72 4.51
CA HIS A 123 -1.93 6.39 3.98
C HIS A 123 -3.02 5.69 4.78
N ASN A 124 -2.77 5.39 6.04
CA ASN A 124 -3.64 4.53 6.87
C ASN A 124 -5.09 5.03 6.98
N GLY A 125 -5.30 6.36 7.02
CA GLY A 125 -6.64 6.96 7.08
C GLY A 125 -7.48 6.61 5.85
N PRO A 126 -7.05 6.98 4.64
CA PRO A 126 -7.72 6.62 3.39
C PRO A 126 -7.88 5.11 3.18
N GLU A 127 -6.87 4.31 3.55
CA GLU A 127 -6.91 2.85 3.44
C GLU A 127 -7.98 2.23 4.35
N ALA A 128 -8.06 2.68 5.60
CA ALA A 128 -9.11 2.27 6.53
C ALA A 128 -10.52 2.68 6.03
N LYS A 129 -10.64 3.91 5.49
CA LYS A 129 -11.91 4.40 4.92
C LYS A 129 -12.34 3.56 3.72
N GLY A 130 -11.40 3.24 2.82
CA GLY A 130 -11.67 2.36 1.67
C GLY A 130 -12.22 0.99 2.10
N ALA A 131 -11.63 0.39 3.15
CA ALA A 131 -12.09 -0.88 3.69
C ALA A 131 -13.47 -0.79 4.36
N GLU A 132 -13.76 0.30 5.09
CA GLU A 132 -15.10 0.56 5.64
C GLU A 132 -16.17 0.58 4.55
N VAL A 133 -15.91 1.35 3.50
CA VAL A 133 -16.83 1.50 2.38
C VAL A 133 -17.05 0.17 1.67
N MET A 134 -15.97 -0.53 1.35
CA MET A 134 -16.08 -1.82 0.66
C MET A 134 -16.82 -2.86 1.49
N ARG A 135 -16.63 -2.86 2.82
CA ARG A 135 -17.36 -3.76 3.71
C ARG A 135 -18.86 -3.46 3.73
N ALA A 136 -19.24 -2.20 3.60
CA ALA A 136 -20.64 -1.81 3.47
C ALA A 136 -21.24 -2.17 2.10
N LEU A 137 -20.43 -2.11 1.03
CA LEU A 137 -20.86 -2.40 -0.35
C LEU A 137 -20.91 -3.91 -0.65
N LEU A 138 -20.02 -4.70 -0.04
CA LEU A 138 -19.90 -6.15 -0.20
C LEU A 138 -19.89 -6.85 1.17
N PRO A 139 -21.03 -6.84 1.90
CA PRO A 139 -21.08 -7.34 3.27
C PRO A 139 -20.86 -8.85 3.40
N ASP A 140 -21.21 -9.62 2.38
CA ASP A 140 -21.13 -11.08 2.37
C ASP A 140 -19.76 -11.60 1.94
N VAL A 141 -18.87 -10.71 1.43
CA VAL A 141 -17.53 -11.08 0.97
C VAL A 141 -16.52 -10.79 2.08
N PRO A 142 -15.76 -11.79 2.54
CA PRO A 142 -14.71 -11.58 3.53
C PRO A 142 -13.65 -10.61 3.01
N GLN A 143 -13.20 -9.71 3.87
CA GLN A 143 -12.21 -8.69 3.52
C GLN A 143 -10.97 -8.80 4.40
N ILE A 144 -9.81 -8.54 3.83
CA ILE A 144 -8.51 -8.78 4.46
C ILE A 144 -7.62 -7.56 4.27
N PHE A 145 -7.04 -7.08 5.37
CA PHE A 145 -5.92 -6.15 5.33
C PHE A 145 -4.60 -6.88 5.08
N VAL A 146 -3.81 -6.37 4.16
CA VAL A 146 -2.44 -6.82 3.86
C VAL A 146 -1.49 -5.65 4.08
N PHE A 147 -0.55 -5.82 5.01
CA PHE A 147 0.32 -4.73 5.46
C PHE A 147 1.69 -4.81 4.78
N ASP A 148 2.12 -3.72 4.15
CA ASP A 148 3.46 -3.62 3.54
C ASP A 148 4.56 -3.84 4.61
N SER A 149 4.35 -3.28 5.81
CA SER A 149 5.28 -3.43 6.93
C SER A 149 5.44 -4.87 7.43
N SER A 150 4.46 -5.74 7.20
CA SER A 150 4.53 -7.15 7.63
C SER A 150 5.64 -7.93 6.92
N PHE A 151 6.05 -7.53 5.73
CA PHE A 151 7.16 -8.10 4.99
C PHE A 151 8.49 -8.00 5.77
N PHE A 152 8.66 -6.91 6.53
CA PHE A 152 9.88 -6.62 7.30
C PHE A 152 9.85 -7.17 8.73
N PHE A 153 8.76 -7.78 9.14
CA PHE A 153 8.58 -8.23 10.52
C PHE A 153 9.54 -9.37 10.90
N GLN A 154 10.04 -10.11 9.92
CA GLN A 154 10.99 -11.21 10.11
C GLN A 154 12.46 -10.78 9.98
N LEU A 155 12.75 -9.49 9.84
CA LEU A 155 14.13 -9.02 9.79
C LEU A 155 14.88 -9.32 11.10
N PRO A 156 16.11 -9.83 11.02
CA PRO A 156 16.97 -9.95 12.20
C PRO A 156 17.11 -8.58 12.91
N LYS A 157 17.21 -8.60 14.25
CA LYS A 157 17.35 -7.36 15.04
C LYS A 157 18.43 -6.42 14.52
N ALA A 158 19.57 -6.96 14.09
CA ALA A 158 20.67 -6.16 13.54
C ALA A 158 20.27 -5.38 12.25
N ALA A 159 19.31 -5.87 11.49
CA ALA A 159 18.81 -5.22 10.26
C ALA A 159 17.57 -4.36 10.51
N SER A 160 16.83 -4.61 11.59
CA SER A 160 15.60 -3.89 11.93
C SER A 160 15.81 -2.77 12.96
N THR A 161 17.03 -2.59 13.47
CA THR A 161 17.34 -1.59 14.49
C THR A 161 18.12 -0.43 13.88
N TYR A 162 17.65 0.79 14.12
CA TYR A 162 18.41 1.99 13.78
C TYR A 162 19.53 2.22 14.78
N ALA A 163 20.63 2.87 14.35
CA ALA A 163 21.73 3.30 15.20
C ALA A 163 21.33 4.52 16.06
N LEU A 164 20.35 4.33 16.94
CA LEU A 164 19.83 5.30 17.89
C LEU A 164 20.11 4.84 19.32
N ASN A 165 19.94 5.77 20.29
CA ASN A 165 19.94 5.38 21.70
C ASN A 165 18.87 4.30 21.92
N LYS A 166 19.32 3.17 22.50
CA LYS A 166 18.46 1.99 22.67
C LYS A 166 17.23 2.26 23.54
N GLU A 167 17.39 3.06 24.61
CA GLU A 167 16.30 3.39 25.52
C GLU A 167 15.21 4.20 24.81
N ILE A 168 15.62 5.16 23.97
CA ILE A 168 14.70 5.97 23.15
C ILE A 168 14.02 5.08 22.10
N ALA A 169 14.78 4.24 21.43
CA ALA A 169 14.22 3.36 20.41
C ALA A 169 13.19 2.37 20.99
N ASP A 170 13.48 1.82 22.16
CA ASP A 170 12.58 0.91 22.87
C ASP A 170 11.33 1.65 23.41
N GLN A 171 11.51 2.86 23.97
CA GLN A 171 10.41 3.68 24.50
C GLN A 171 9.39 4.07 23.42
N TYR A 172 9.87 4.43 22.24
CA TYR A 172 9.04 4.89 21.12
C TYR A 172 8.80 3.80 20.06
N HIS A 173 9.19 2.56 20.32
CA HIS A 173 9.06 1.41 19.40
C HIS A 173 9.62 1.70 18.01
N ILE A 174 10.76 2.41 17.94
CA ILE A 174 11.40 2.79 16.67
C ILE A 174 12.12 1.58 16.08
N THR A 175 11.57 1.07 14.98
CA THR A 175 12.15 -0.04 14.22
C THR A 175 12.07 0.23 12.73
N VAL A 176 12.87 -0.45 11.95
CA VAL A 176 12.74 -0.42 10.48
C VAL A 176 11.44 -1.12 10.10
N THR A 177 10.46 -0.35 9.63
CA THR A 177 9.12 -0.84 9.31
C THR A 177 8.83 -0.87 7.81
N ALA A 178 9.53 -0.10 7.02
CA ALA A 178 9.49 -0.15 5.56
C ALA A 178 10.71 0.59 4.99
N PRO A 179 11.53 -0.01 4.14
CA PRO A 179 12.39 0.77 3.27
C PRO A 179 11.49 1.42 2.23
N THR A 180 11.54 2.74 2.13
CA THR A 180 11.12 3.48 0.95
C THR A 180 12.12 3.20 -0.18
N ALA A 181 12.27 1.95 -0.55
CA ALA A 181 12.98 1.60 -1.75
C ALA A 181 12.05 1.83 -2.95
N PRO A 182 12.49 2.57 -3.98
CA PRO A 182 11.76 2.60 -5.23
C PRO A 182 11.63 1.14 -5.70
N ARG A 183 10.39 0.67 -5.89
CA ARG A 183 10.16 -0.61 -6.55
C ARG A 183 10.76 -0.53 -7.94
N THR A 184 11.91 -1.14 -8.12
CA THR A 184 12.28 -1.57 -9.46
C THR A 184 11.35 -2.72 -9.81
N SER A 185 10.63 -2.59 -10.91
CA SER A 185 9.60 -3.50 -11.42
C SER A 185 10.12 -4.88 -11.86
N SER A 186 11.15 -5.38 -11.22
CA SER A 186 11.85 -6.61 -11.59
C SER A 186 12.22 -7.51 -10.42
N SER A 187 11.42 -7.50 -9.34
CA SER A 187 11.55 -8.57 -8.35
C SER A 187 10.81 -9.80 -8.88
N PRO A 188 11.51 -10.89 -9.20
CA PRO A 188 10.83 -12.14 -9.57
C PRO A 188 9.96 -12.62 -8.41
N PRO A 189 8.85 -13.32 -8.68
CA PRO A 189 8.06 -13.93 -7.65
C PRO A 189 8.97 -14.84 -6.81
N TRP A 190 8.86 -14.75 -5.49
CA TRP A 190 9.62 -15.57 -4.56
C TRP A 190 9.26 -17.05 -4.80
N SER A 191 10.15 -17.78 -5.48
CA SER A 191 10.11 -19.22 -5.56
C SER A 191 10.91 -19.77 -4.40
N PRO A 192 10.40 -20.74 -3.61
CA PRO A 192 11.21 -21.39 -2.60
C PRO A 192 12.39 -22.07 -3.28
N ALA A 193 13.59 -21.73 -2.83
CA ALA A 193 14.83 -22.16 -3.40
C ALA A 193 14.90 -23.68 -3.50
N SER A 194 14.99 -24.21 -4.71
CA SER A 194 15.64 -25.49 -4.97
C SER A 194 17.13 -25.33 -4.62
N SER A 195 17.62 -26.20 -3.78
CA SER A 195 19.00 -26.31 -3.36
C SER A 195 19.91 -26.57 -4.60
N ALA A 196 20.61 -25.53 -5.08
CA ALA A 196 21.73 -25.71 -5.98
C ALA A 196 22.67 -24.51 -5.92
N SER A 197 23.88 -24.78 -5.40
CA SER A 197 25.17 -24.12 -5.65
C SER A 197 25.24 -22.59 -5.58
N ARG A 198 25.83 -22.11 -4.48
CA ARG A 198 26.41 -20.76 -4.34
C ARG A 198 27.40 -20.48 -5.46
N PRO A 199 27.24 -19.39 -6.24
CA PRO A 199 28.35 -18.84 -6.99
C PRO A 199 29.28 -18.10 -6.01
N LYS A 200 30.59 -18.35 -6.15
CA LYS A 200 31.65 -17.66 -5.41
C LYS A 200 31.53 -16.15 -5.66
N ALA A 201 31.50 -15.38 -4.58
CA ALA A 201 31.59 -13.94 -4.61
C ALA A 201 32.90 -13.52 -5.27
N SER A 202 32.82 -12.98 -6.48
CA SER A 202 33.89 -12.16 -7.02
C SER A 202 33.64 -10.72 -6.57
N SER A 203 34.53 -10.26 -5.70
CA SER A 203 34.60 -8.87 -5.30
C SER A 203 34.91 -8.01 -6.52
N ARG A 204 33.92 -7.34 -7.07
CA ARG A 204 34.09 -6.17 -7.90
C ARG A 204 33.34 -5.02 -7.31
N SER A 205 34.10 -4.17 -6.68
CA SER A 205 33.87 -2.80 -6.31
C SER A 205 32.93 -2.09 -7.29
N CYS A 206 31.73 -1.71 -6.80
CA CYS A 206 30.91 -0.70 -7.45
C CYS A 206 30.90 0.55 -6.55
N CYS A 207 32.09 1.16 -6.43
CA CYS A 207 32.26 2.51 -5.92
C CYS A 207 32.97 3.31 -6.99
N THR A 208 32.22 3.94 -7.87
CA THR A 208 32.74 5.06 -8.66
C THR A 208 31.65 6.12 -8.81
N SER A 209 32.07 7.33 -8.46
CA SER A 209 31.46 8.65 -8.52
C SER A 209 30.56 9.02 -7.32
N ALA A 210 31.20 9.23 -6.18
CA ALA A 210 30.76 10.24 -5.23
C ALA A 210 31.05 11.62 -5.85
N THR A 211 30.04 12.25 -6.41
CA THR A 211 30.04 13.71 -6.57
C THR A 211 30.00 14.29 -5.17
N GLU A 212 30.90 15.23 -4.90
CA GLU A 212 31.01 15.93 -3.62
C GLU A 212 29.62 16.43 -3.17
N PRO A 213 29.28 16.29 -1.89
CA PRO A 213 28.07 16.87 -1.37
C PRO A 213 28.14 18.40 -1.48
N PRO A 214 27.04 19.09 -1.79
CA PRO A 214 27.04 20.56 -1.79
C PRO A 214 27.41 21.05 -0.38
N PRO A 215 28.15 22.17 -0.27
CA PRO A 215 28.55 22.70 1.01
C PRO A 215 27.29 23.04 1.83
N PRO A 216 27.34 22.87 3.16
CA PRO A 216 26.20 23.19 4.02
C PRO A 216 25.82 24.66 3.90
N PRO A 217 24.53 24.99 3.94
CA PRO A 217 24.09 26.37 3.90
C PRO A 217 24.71 27.17 5.07
N ARG A 218 25.39 28.26 4.75
CA ARG A 218 25.89 29.20 5.76
C ARG A 218 24.70 29.98 6.33
N PHE A 219 24.31 29.65 7.53
CA PHE A 219 23.38 30.49 8.30
C PHE A 219 24.11 31.76 8.77
N PRO A 220 23.51 32.95 8.61
CA PRO A 220 24.07 34.15 9.17
C PRO A 220 24.05 34.07 10.70
N ALA A 221 25.20 34.30 11.31
CA ALA A 221 25.34 34.44 12.77
C ALA A 221 24.65 35.71 13.21
N SER A 222 23.40 35.59 13.70
CA SER A 222 22.74 36.50 14.65
C SER A 222 21.23 36.29 14.66
N ARG A 223 20.77 35.46 15.59
CA ARG A 223 19.51 35.66 16.30
C ARG A 223 19.51 34.81 17.55
N SER A 224 19.31 35.50 18.67
CA SER A 224 19.22 35.04 20.04
C SER A 224 18.29 33.81 20.19
N ARG A 225 18.70 32.87 21.02
CA ARG A 225 17.91 31.67 21.40
C ARG A 225 16.60 32.09 22.06
N PRO A 226 15.48 31.42 21.72
CA PRO A 226 14.25 31.57 22.49
C PRO A 226 14.38 30.90 23.86
N PRO A 227 13.70 31.40 24.91
CA PRO A 227 13.85 30.98 26.30
C PRO A 227 12.95 29.80 26.63
N TRP A 228 13.23 28.65 26.07
CA TRP A 228 12.61 27.41 26.59
C TRP A 228 13.33 26.17 26.04
N VAL A 229 14.28 25.78 26.88
CA VAL A 229 14.82 24.44 27.00
C VAL A 229 14.62 24.05 28.45
#